data_41de6994f750cb5b9d012b7a9746060b
#
_entry.id   41de6994f750cb5b9d012b7a9746060b
#
_cell.length_a   1.000
_cell.length_b   1.000
_cell.length_c   1.000
_cell.angle_alpha   90.00
_cell.angle_beta   90.00
_cell.angle_gamma   90.00
#
_symmetry.space_group_name_H-M   'P 1'
#
loop_
_entity.id
_entity.type
_entity.pdbx_description
1 polymer ?
#
loop_
_entity_poly.entity_id
_entity_poly.type
_entity_poly.pdbx_seq_one_letter_code
_entity_poly.pdbx_strand_id
1 'polypeptide(L)'
;MKTLLISASLVAAAVLPSAAQAQAIPAAVIAVVDLDKVTSTCNSCKTAAAALRSQAQGLQTRQQALATPLQTEQKAIQAAIDALKGKEPDAALRSRVQAFQAKEQQAAQELQAQQTQVQRNQQYIQKQISDKLGPIYTQVMQRRGANMMVEIGQTLASGQTLDVTNDVVAALNTALPSISTTAPAQARPATQGR
;
A
#
# COMPACT_ATOMS: atom_id res chain seq x y z
N MET A 1 81.48 54.93 -24.60
CA MET A 1 80.06 55.24 -24.43
C MET A 1 79.27 53.93 -24.63
N LYS A 2 78.72 53.36 -23.56
CA LYS A 2 78.07 52.03 -23.55
C LYS A 2 76.56 52.26 -23.63
N THR A 3 75.93 51.83 -24.72
CA THR A 3 74.47 51.85 -24.89
C THR A 3 73.92 50.50 -24.41
N LEU A 4 73.08 50.54 -23.36
CA LEU A 4 72.32 49.39 -22.83
C LEU A 4 70.99 49.30 -23.62
N LEU A 5 70.80 48.14 -24.29
CA LEU A 5 69.52 47.76 -24.91
C LEU A 5 68.76 46.92 -23.91
N ILE A 6 67.60 47.45 -23.41
CA ILE A 6 66.66 46.77 -22.54
C ILE A 6 65.67 46.05 -23.44
N SER A 7 65.73 44.70 -23.48
CA SER A 7 64.73 43.88 -24.18
C SER A 7 63.56 43.61 -23.26
N ALA A 8 62.40 44.18 -23.61
CA ALA A 8 61.12 43.88 -22.93
C ALA A 8 60.51 42.59 -23.46
N SER A 9 60.52 41.53 -22.67
CA SER A 9 59.88 40.28 -23.01
C SER A 9 58.37 40.33 -22.66
N LEU A 10 57.53 40.32 -23.65
CA LEU A 10 56.06 40.27 -23.57
C LEU A 10 55.65 38.81 -23.28
N VAL A 11 55.24 38.48 -22.05
CA VAL A 11 54.64 37.18 -21.72
C VAL A 11 53.17 37.23 -22.07
N ALA A 12 52.82 36.60 -23.20
CA ALA A 12 51.40 36.36 -23.59
C ALA A 12 50.83 35.20 -22.79
N ALA A 13 50.02 35.47 -21.78
CA ALA A 13 49.26 34.47 -21.04
C ALA A 13 48.15 33.91 -21.94
N ALA A 14 48.34 32.71 -22.46
CA ALA A 14 47.32 31.97 -23.21
C ALA A 14 46.25 31.48 -22.21
N VAL A 15 45.09 32.15 -22.18
CA VAL A 15 43.88 31.68 -21.48
C VAL A 15 43.29 30.56 -22.31
N LEU A 16 43.58 29.32 -21.96
CA LEU A 16 42.92 28.13 -22.53
C LEU A 16 41.46 28.09 -22.02
N PRO A 17 40.45 28.07 -22.89
CA PRO A 17 39.07 27.88 -22.48
C PRO A 17 38.98 26.44 -21.92
N SER A 18 38.68 26.30 -20.62
CA SER A 18 38.28 25.02 -20.02
C SER A 18 36.99 24.58 -20.69
N ALA A 19 37.10 23.70 -21.69
CA ALA A 19 35.93 23.02 -22.25
C ALA A 19 35.29 22.22 -21.10
N ALA A 20 34.16 22.72 -20.57
CA ALA A 20 33.30 21.98 -19.67
C ALA A 20 32.87 20.71 -20.41
N GLN A 21 33.46 19.57 -20.07
CA GLN A 21 33.04 18.29 -20.60
C GLN A 21 31.65 18.01 -20.05
N ALA A 22 30.62 18.27 -20.86
CA ALA A 22 29.27 17.80 -20.58
C ALA A 22 29.34 16.26 -20.49
N GLN A 23 29.09 15.72 -19.29
CA GLN A 23 29.00 14.28 -19.10
C GLN A 23 27.81 13.77 -19.94
N ALA A 24 28.12 13.05 -21.00
CA ALA A 24 27.09 12.42 -21.82
C ALA A 24 26.29 11.42 -20.98
N ILE A 25 24.97 11.52 -21.02
CA ILE A 25 24.09 10.52 -20.40
C ILE A 25 24.36 9.17 -21.09
N PRO A 26 24.63 8.09 -20.35
CA PRO A 26 24.89 6.78 -20.95
C PRO A 26 23.63 6.28 -21.68
N ALA A 27 23.84 5.40 -22.68
CA ALA A 27 22.74 4.77 -23.40
C ALA A 27 21.83 4.01 -22.41
N ALA A 28 20.52 4.08 -22.64
CA ALA A 28 19.55 3.36 -21.81
C ALA A 28 19.66 1.84 -22.03
N VAL A 29 19.91 1.12 -20.95
CA VAL A 29 19.81 -0.35 -20.88
C VAL A 29 18.60 -0.67 -20.03
N ILE A 30 17.53 -1.10 -20.69
CA ILE A 30 16.20 -1.22 -20.08
C ILE A 30 16.00 -2.65 -19.58
N ALA A 31 15.50 -2.79 -18.36
CA ALA A 31 14.90 -4.02 -17.82
C ALA A 31 13.38 -3.84 -17.71
N VAL A 32 12.62 -4.92 -17.89
CA VAL A 32 11.16 -4.91 -17.78
C VAL A 32 10.75 -5.85 -16.65
N VAL A 33 9.77 -5.41 -15.84
CA VAL A 33 9.23 -6.20 -14.72
C VAL A 33 7.70 -6.21 -14.77
N ASP A 34 7.11 -7.37 -14.51
CA ASP A 34 5.67 -7.57 -14.33
C ASP A 34 5.36 -7.59 -12.82
N LEU A 35 4.83 -6.48 -12.31
CA LEU A 35 4.53 -6.33 -10.88
C LEU A 35 3.35 -7.20 -10.43
N ASP A 36 2.37 -7.43 -11.29
CA ASP A 36 1.25 -8.31 -10.99
C ASP A 36 1.74 -9.75 -10.83
N LYS A 37 2.62 -10.19 -11.72
CA LYS A 37 3.25 -11.49 -11.62
C LYS A 37 4.17 -11.60 -10.41
N VAL A 38 4.93 -10.55 -10.07
CA VAL A 38 5.75 -10.52 -8.85
C VAL A 38 4.89 -10.73 -7.62
N THR A 39 3.81 -9.96 -7.46
CA THR A 39 2.94 -10.02 -6.27
C THR A 39 2.10 -11.29 -6.22
N SER A 40 1.65 -11.81 -7.36
CA SER A 40 0.88 -13.06 -7.42
C SER A 40 1.73 -14.32 -7.28
N THR A 41 3.06 -14.23 -7.48
CA THR A 41 3.98 -15.39 -7.46
C THR A 41 4.78 -15.47 -6.17
N CYS A 42 5.10 -14.36 -5.52
CA CYS A 42 5.85 -14.30 -4.26
C CYS A 42 5.14 -15.14 -3.17
N ASN A 43 5.92 -15.98 -2.46
CA ASN A 43 5.38 -16.94 -1.49
C ASN A 43 4.64 -16.26 -0.32
N SER A 44 5.27 -15.29 0.32
CA SER A 44 4.68 -14.54 1.42
C SER A 44 3.49 -13.68 0.95
N CYS A 45 3.51 -13.20 -0.30
CA CYS A 45 2.41 -12.45 -0.88
C CYS A 45 1.16 -13.34 -1.06
N LYS A 46 1.32 -14.57 -1.56
CA LYS A 46 0.22 -15.55 -1.67
C LYS A 46 -0.40 -15.85 -0.31
N THR A 47 0.44 -16.08 0.70
CA THR A 47 -0.02 -16.34 2.07
C THR A 47 -0.78 -15.14 2.64
N ALA A 48 -0.26 -13.93 2.46
CA ALA A 48 -0.90 -12.70 2.90
C ALA A 48 -2.23 -12.45 2.17
N ALA A 49 -2.28 -12.70 0.85
CA ALA A 49 -3.52 -12.60 0.07
C ALA A 49 -4.59 -13.60 0.54
N ALA A 50 -4.20 -14.84 0.86
CA ALA A 50 -5.12 -15.84 1.41
C ALA A 50 -5.66 -15.42 2.78
N ALA A 51 -4.80 -14.91 3.66
CA ALA A 51 -5.22 -14.39 4.97
C ALA A 51 -6.17 -13.21 4.85
N LEU A 52 -5.92 -12.28 3.91
CA LEU A 52 -6.80 -11.14 3.68
C LEU A 52 -8.18 -11.57 3.15
N ARG A 53 -8.24 -12.57 2.26
CA ARG A 53 -9.52 -13.16 1.81
C ARG A 53 -10.29 -13.79 2.99
N SER A 54 -9.60 -14.53 3.86
CA SER A 54 -10.22 -15.10 5.06
C SER A 54 -10.79 -14.02 5.99
N GLN A 55 -10.07 -12.91 6.19
CA GLN A 55 -10.56 -11.76 6.96
C GLN A 55 -11.81 -11.13 6.33
N ALA A 56 -11.84 -10.98 5.00
CA ALA A 56 -13.01 -10.46 4.28
C ALA A 56 -14.22 -11.41 4.40
N GLN A 57 -14.02 -12.72 4.31
CA GLN A 57 -15.07 -13.72 4.53
C GLN A 57 -15.58 -13.70 5.97
N GLY A 58 -14.68 -13.57 6.95
CA GLY A 58 -15.03 -13.42 8.36
C GLY A 58 -15.91 -12.18 8.61
N LEU A 59 -15.59 -11.06 7.97
CA LEU A 59 -16.41 -9.85 8.05
C LEU A 59 -17.81 -10.08 7.48
N GLN A 60 -17.94 -10.75 6.33
CA GLN A 60 -19.24 -11.07 5.73
C GLN A 60 -20.07 -12.00 6.64
N THR A 61 -19.43 -13.03 7.22
CA THR A 61 -20.08 -13.94 8.18
C THR A 61 -20.56 -13.16 9.41
N ARG A 62 -19.73 -12.23 9.94
CA ARG A 62 -20.10 -11.42 11.09
C ARG A 62 -21.27 -10.49 10.78
N GLN A 63 -21.29 -9.88 9.60
CA GLN A 63 -22.39 -9.05 9.14
C GLN A 63 -23.72 -9.83 9.15
N GLN A 64 -23.73 -11.06 8.62
CA GLN A 64 -24.92 -11.91 8.62
C GLN A 64 -25.34 -12.30 10.04
N ALA A 65 -24.37 -12.66 10.89
CA ALA A 65 -24.62 -13.03 12.28
C ALA A 65 -25.22 -11.90 13.12
N LEU A 66 -24.87 -10.65 12.81
CA LEU A 66 -25.47 -9.47 13.45
C LEU A 66 -26.83 -9.09 12.86
N ALA A 67 -26.99 -9.20 11.55
CA ALA A 67 -28.21 -8.81 10.84
C ALA A 67 -29.40 -9.72 11.19
N THR A 68 -29.21 -11.04 11.26
CA THR A 68 -30.31 -11.99 11.50
C THR A 68 -31.07 -11.73 12.80
N PRO A 69 -30.44 -11.61 13.99
CA PRO A 69 -31.15 -11.35 15.24
C PRO A 69 -31.77 -9.95 15.26
N LEU A 70 -31.15 -8.95 14.63
CA LEU A 70 -31.71 -7.60 14.53
C LEU A 70 -32.99 -7.59 13.69
N GLN A 71 -32.99 -8.25 12.54
CA GLN A 71 -34.18 -8.39 11.70
C GLN A 71 -35.33 -9.12 12.41
N THR A 72 -35.02 -10.17 13.16
CA THR A 72 -36.01 -10.92 13.94
C THR A 72 -36.62 -10.05 15.02
N GLU A 73 -35.81 -9.32 15.76
CA GLU A 73 -36.27 -8.41 16.81
C GLU A 73 -37.05 -7.24 16.26
N GLN A 74 -36.62 -6.66 15.14
CA GLN A 74 -37.36 -5.60 14.44
C GLN A 74 -38.77 -6.03 14.06
N LYS A 75 -38.91 -7.24 13.48
CA LYS A 75 -40.22 -7.80 13.13
C LYS A 75 -41.09 -8.03 14.37
N ALA A 76 -40.51 -8.51 15.47
CA ALA A 76 -41.25 -8.73 16.71
C ALA A 76 -41.71 -7.42 17.36
N ILE A 77 -40.89 -6.37 17.34
CA ILE A 77 -41.26 -5.01 17.79
C ILE A 77 -42.38 -4.46 16.91
N GLN A 78 -42.26 -4.55 15.59
CA GLN A 78 -43.29 -4.08 14.67
C GLN A 78 -44.62 -4.78 14.93
N ALA A 79 -44.66 -6.08 15.06
CA ALA A 79 -45.86 -6.84 15.39
C ALA A 79 -46.49 -6.41 16.72
N ALA A 80 -45.67 -6.11 17.74
CA ALA A 80 -46.16 -5.59 19.03
C ALA A 80 -46.77 -4.21 18.90
N ILE A 81 -46.19 -3.33 18.08
CA ILE A 81 -46.74 -1.99 17.80
C ILE A 81 -48.08 -2.08 17.05
N ASP A 82 -48.15 -2.95 16.02
CA ASP A 82 -49.34 -3.14 15.22
C ASP A 82 -50.51 -3.69 16.09
N ALA A 83 -50.24 -4.53 17.08
CA ALA A 83 -51.20 -5.08 18.01
C ALA A 83 -51.82 -4.02 18.94
N LEU A 84 -51.18 -2.89 19.14
CA LEU A 84 -51.69 -1.76 19.96
C LEU A 84 -52.91 -1.05 19.32
N LYS A 85 -53.10 -1.19 17.99
CA LYS A 85 -54.21 -0.55 17.25
C LYS A 85 -54.33 0.94 17.54
N GLY A 86 -53.22 1.65 17.62
CA GLY A 86 -53.14 3.09 17.89
C GLY A 86 -53.11 3.47 19.38
N LYS A 87 -53.10 2.52 20.31
CA LYS A 87 -52.87 2.80 21.74
C LYS A 87 -51.38 3.08 22.01
N GLU A 88 -51.11 3.82 23.06
CA GLU A 88 -49.74 4.09 23.46
C GLU A 88 -48.99 2.82 23.91
N PRO A 89 -47.69 2.68 23.53
CA PRO A 89 -46.84 1.61 24.01
C PRO A 89 -46.67 1.66 25.53
N ASP A 90 -46.69 0.51 26.17
CA ASP A 90 -46.38 0.40 27.59
C ASP A 90 -44.86 0.61 27.86
N ALA A 91 -44.49 0.69 29.13
CA ALA A 91 -43.08 0.91 29.51
C ALA A 91 -42.16 -0.21 29.05
N ALA A 92 -42.65 -1.48 28.99
CA ALA A 92 -41.88 -2.63 28.54
C ALA A 92 -41.55 -2.52 27.03
N LEU A 93 -42.52 -2.20 26.20
CA LEU A 93 -42.32 -2.05 24.77
C LEU A 93 -41.40 -0.85 24.44
N ARG A 94 -41.56 0.28 25.15
CA ARG A 94 -40.64 1.44 25.01
C ARG A 94 -39.18 1.05 25.35
N SER A 95 -38.97 0.35 26.48
CA SER A 95 -37.66 -0.12 26.88
C SER A 95 -37.05 -1.10 25.85
N ARG A 96 -37.89 -1.98 25.28
CA ARG A 96 -37.47 -2.93 24.23
C ARG A 96 -37.01 -2.23 22.96
N VAL A 97 -37.74 -1.17 22.53
CA VAL A 97 -37.36 -0.35 21.37
C VAL A 97 -36.01 0.36 21.61
N GLN A 98 -35.82 0.95 22.81
CA GLN A 98 -34.55 1.59 23.15
C GLN A 98 -33.40 0.60 23.18
N ALA A 99 -33.57 -0.60 23.73
CA ALA A 99 -32.58 -1.66 23.75
C ALA A 99 -32.24 -2.15 22.33
N PHE A 100 -33.24 -2.24 21.47
CA PHE A 100 -33.04 -2.58 20.05
C PHE A 100 -32.20 -1.52 19.32
N GLN A 101 -32.53 -0.24 19.47
CA GLN A 101 -31.75 0.86 18.88
C GLN A 101 -30.27 0.85 19.36
N ALA A 102 -30.07 0.58 20.65
CA ALA A 102 -28.70 0.46 21.18
C ALA A 102 -27.93 -0.70 20.54
N LYS A 103 -28.59 -1.87 20.34
CA LYS A 103 -27.98 -3.02 19.63
C LYS A 103 -27.67 -2.73 18.17
N GLU A 104 -28.55 -2.02 17.45
CA GLU A 104 -28.27 -1.60 16.08
C GLU A 104 -27.05 -0.70 16.00
N GLN A 105 -26.96 0.29 16.89
CA GLN A 105 -25.80 1.19 16.94
C GLN A 105 -24.51 0.43 17.26
N GLN A 106 -24.56 -0.49 18.22
CA GLN A 106 -23.40 -1.33 18.57
C GLN A 106 -22.96 -2.21 17.40
N ALA A 107 -23.89 -2.85 16.70
CA ALA A 107 -23.60 -3.68 15.53
C ALA A 107 -22.99 -2.85 14.40
N ALA A 108 -23.53 -1.66 14.14
CA ALA A 108 -23.00 -0.75 13.13
C ALA A 108 -21.56 -0.31 13.47
N GLN A 109 -21.29 0.06 14.72
CA GLN A 109 -19.93 0.43 15.17
C GLN A 109 -18.95 -0.72 15.06
N GLU A 110 -19.37 -1.94 15.43
CA GLU A 110 -18.54 -3.15 15.33
C GLU A 110 -18.16 -3.43 13.86
N LEU A 111 -19.14 -3.42 12.96
CA LEU A 111 -18.89 -3.66 11.53
C LEU A 111 -17.98 -2.59 10.93
N GLN A 112 -18.22 -1.32 11.26
CA GLN A 112 -17.36 -0.22 10.83
C GLN A 112 -15.90 -0.40 11.29
N ALA A 113 -15.71 -0.79 12.55
CA ALA A 113 -14.38 -1.02 13.10
C ALA A 113 -13.67 -2.19 12.39
N GLN A 114 -14.39 -3.30 12.14
CA GLN A 114 -13.85 -4.44 11.43
C GLN A 114 -13.51 -4.13 9.97
N GLN A 115 -14.38 -3.41 9.24
CA GLN A 115 -14.10 -2.95 7.88
C GLN A 115 -12.84 -2.09 7.83
N THR A 116 -12.74 -1.13 8.73
CA THR A 116 -11.57 -0.26 8.84
C THR A 116 -10.30 -1.08 9.11
N GLN A 117 -10.38 -2.09 9.99
CA GLN A 117 -9.25 -2.96 10.29
C GLN A 117 -8.81 -3.76 9.05
N VAL A 118 -9.73 -4.34 8.29
CA VAL A 118 -9.40 -5.08 7.06
C VAL A 118 -8.73 -4.15 6.03
N GLN A 119 -9.24 -2.94 5.84
CA GLN A 119 -8.62 -1.96 4.93
C GLN A 119 -7.20 -1.59 5.38
N ARG A 120 -6.99 -1.37 6.68
CA ARG A 120 -5.65 -1.10 7.24
C ARG A 120 -4.70 -2.28 7.04
N ASN A 121 -5.20 -3.50 7.24
CA ASN A 121 -4.40 -4.70 7.01
C ASN A 121 -3.96 -4.80 5.54
N GLN A 122 -4.85 -4.53 4.60
CA GLN A 122 -4.52 -4.48 3.17
C GLN A 122 -3.42 -3.45 2.87
N GLN A 123 -3.56 -2.23 3.36
CA GLN A 123 -2.57 -1.17 3.17
C GLN A 123 -1.23 -1.54 3.80
N TYR A 124 -1.26 -2.17 4.98
CA TYR A 124 -0.05 -2.59 5.68
C TYR A 124 0.70 -3.70 4.95
N ILE A 125 -0.02 -4.66 4.36
CA ILE A 125 0.55 -5.70 3.49
C ILE A 125 1.22 -5.05 2.27
N GLN A 126 0.52 -4.15 1.58
CA GLN A 126 1.06 -3.44 0.42
C GLN A 126 2.31 -2.64 0.76
N LYS A 127 2.30 -1.95 1.91
CA LYS A 127 3.47 -1.20 2.39
C LYS A 127 4.68 -2.11 2.62
N GLN A 128 4.51 -3.26 3.28
CA GLN A 128 5.61 -4.19 3.53
C GLN A 128 6.24 -4.70 2.23
N ILE A 129 5.43 -4.95 1.20
CA ILE A 129 5.91 -5.38 -0.13
C ILE A 129 6.64 -4.22 -0.80
N SER A 130 6.04 -3.04 -0.88
CA SER A 130 6.63 -1.87 -1.56
C SER A 130 7.95 -1.41 -0.92
N ASP A 131 8.05 -1.45 0.41
CA ASP A 131 9.26 -1.10 1.14
C ASP A 131 10.45 -2.02 0.76
N LYS A 132 10.19 -3.27 0.34
CA LYS A 132 11.22 -4.21 -0.09
C LYS A 132 11.51 -4.13 -1.59
N LEU A 133 10.54 -3.75 -2.41
CA LEU A 133 10.71 -3.73 -3.87
C LEU A 133 11.70 -2.67 -4.33
N GLY A 134 11.72 -1.48 -3.75
CA GLY A 134 12.65 -0.41 -4.15
C GLY A 134 14.12 -0.83 -4.15
N PRO A 135 14.67 -1.31 -3.03
CA PRO A 135 16.03 -1.85 -2.96
C PRO A 135 16.27 -3.05 -3.90
N ILE A 136 15.25 -3.92 -4.08
CA ILE A 136 15.33 -5.08 -4.97
C ILE A 136 15.47 -4.65 -6.43
N TYR A 137 14.72 -3.63 -6.88
CA TYR A 137 14.86 -3.11 -8.25
C TYR A 137 16.26 -2.63 -8.52
N THR A 138 16.85 -1.86 -7.61
CA THR A 138 18.24 -1.39 -7.75
C THR A 138 19.21 -2.56 -7.83
N GLN A 139 19.08 -3.57 -6.96
CA GLN A 139 19.92 -4.74 -6.94
C GLN A 139 19.82 -5.57 -8.24
N VAL A 140 18.59 -5.77 -8.75
CA VAL A 140 18.36 -6.53 -9.98
C VAL A 140 18.90 -5.77 -11.18
N MET A 141 18.68 -4.46 -11.28
CA MET A 141 19.26 -3.62 -12.34
C MET A 141 20.78 -3.73 -12.36
N GLN A 142 21.43 -3.60 -11.21
CA GLN A 142 22.91 -3.73 -11.12
C GLN A 142 23.39 -5.09 -11.60
N ARG A 143 22.73 -6.19 -11.19
CA ARG A 143 23.11 -7.54 -11.61
C ARG A 143 22.93 -7.79 -13.11
N ARG A 144 21.94 -7.16 -13.72
CA ARG A 144 21.61 -7.28 -15.14
C ARG A 144 22.28 -6.22 -16.02
N GLY A 145 23.04 -5.30 -15.43
CA GLY A 145 23.66 -4.18 -16.14
C GLY A 145 22.66 -3.18 -16.71
N ALA A 146 21.43 -3.16 -16.19
CA ALA A 146 20.42 -2.22 -16.58
C ALA A 146 20.56 -0.89 -15.82
N ASN A 147 20.23 0.21 -16.47
CA ASN A 147 20.19 1.54 -15.86
C ASN A 147 18.77 2.14 -15.82
N MET A 148 17.78 1.42 -16.36
CA MET A 148 16.36 1.75 -16.30
C MET A 148 15.54 0.47 -16.08
N MET A 149 14.48 0.56 -15.25
CA MET A 149 13.49 -0.50 -15.10
C MET A 149 12.10 0.06 -15.37
N VAL A 150 11.33 -0.65 -16.17
CA VAL A 150 9.99 -0.25 -16.61
C VAL A 150 9.01 -1.38 -16.28
N GLU A 151 7.83 -1.02 -15.81
CA GLU A 151 6.73 -1.94 -15.58
C GLU A 151 6.13 -2.38 -16.93
N ILE A 152 5.86 -3.69 -17.08
CA ILE A 152 5.42 -4.28 -18.36
C ILE A 152 4.09 -3.72 -18.84
N GLY A 153 3.16 -3.42 -17.94
CA GLY A 153 1.84 -2.85 -18.26
C GLY A 153 1.89 -1.45 -18.86
N GLN A 154 3.06 -0.79 -18.79
CA GLN A 154 3.29 0.52 -19.41
C GLN A 154 4.02 0.41 -20.75
N THR A 155 4.25 -0.81 -21.24
CA THR A 155 4.90 -1.06 -22.53
C THR A 155 3.93 -1.72 -23.51
N LEU A 156 4.04 -1.39 -24.80
CA LEU A 156 3.24 -2.06 -25.85
C LEU A 156 3.77 -3.46 -26.14
N ALA A 157 5.08 -3.63 -26.09
CA ALA A 157 5.78 -4.91 -26.28
C ALA A 157 7.18 -4.82 -25.71
N SER A 158 7.71 -5.95 -25.23
CA SER A 158 9.10 -6.09 -24.79
C SER A 158 9.66 -7.45 -25.19
N GLY A 159 10.97 -7.50 -25.47
CA GLY A 159 11.66 -8.75 -25.71
C GLY A 159 11.82 -9.55 -24.41
N GLN A 160 11.74 -10.88 -24.49
CA GLN A 160 11.87 -11.77 -23.33
C GLN A 160 13.21 -11.61 -22.58
N THR A 161 14.26 -11.22 -23.28
CA THR A 161 15.60 -10.98 -22.69
C THR A 161 15.65 -9.78 -21.76
N LEU A 162 14.68 -8.86 -21.86
CA LEU A 162 14.54 -7.70 -20.98
C LEU A 162 13.76 -8.01 -19.70
N ASP A 163 13.00 -9.12 -19.67
CA ASP A 163 12.17 -9.51 -18.53
C ASP A 163 13.00 -10.01 -17.36
N VAL A 164 12.94 -9.26 -16.25
CA VAL A 164 13.63 -9.56 -14.99
C VAL A 164 12.65 -9.95 -13.88
N THR A 165 11.40 -10.22 -14.21
CA THR A 165 10.34 -10.54 -13.25
C THR A 165 10.73 -11.67 -12.30
N ASN A 166 11.29 -12.76 -12.83
CA ASN A 166 11.71 -13.90 -12.01
C ASN A 166 12.86 -13.56 -11.05
N ASP A 167 13.77 -12.67 -11.45
CA ASP A 167 14.85 -12.20 -10.56
C ASP A 167 14.29 -11.38 -9.41
N VAL A 168 13.29 -10.52 -9.69
CA VAL A 168 12.60 -9.72 -8.67
C VAL A 168 11.83 -10.64 -7.73
N VAL A 169 11.10 -11.65 -8.24
CA VAL A 169 10.40 -12.66 -7.42
C VAL A 169 11.35 -13.40 -6.49
N ALA A 170 12.47 -13.90 -7.02
CA ALA A 170 13.47 -14.62 -6.24
C ALA A 170 14.07 -13.74 -5.13
N ALA A 171 14.43 -12.50 -5.47
CA ALA A 171 14.94 -11.54 -4.49
C ALA A 171 13.89 -11.16 -3.43
N LEU A 172 12.64 -10.98 -3.82
CA LEU A 172 11.54 -10.68 -2.90
C LEU A 172 11.27 -11.85 -1.94
N ASN A 173 11.24 -13.08 -2.42
CA ASN A 173 11.09 -14.27 -1.57
C ASN A 173 12.19 -14.38 -0.50
N THR A 174 13.40 -13.94 -0.83
CA THR A 174 14.54 -13.92 0.10
C THR A 174 14.43 -12.75 1.09
N ALA A 175 14.09 -11.54 0.61
CA ALA A 175 14.05 -10.32 1.41
C ALA A 175 12.82 -10.19 2.27
N LEU A 176 11.73 -10.89 1.92
CA LEU A 176 10.42 -10.84 2.59
C LEU A 176 9.86 -12.26 2.78
N PRO A 177 10.46 -13.08 3.67
CA PRO A 177 10.03 -14.46 3.88
C PRO A 177 8.64 -14.57 4.53
N SER A 178 8.18 -13.51 5.21
CA SER A 178 6.85 -13.42 5.83
C SER A 178 6.31 -12.00 5.76
N ILE A 179 4.97 -11.88 5.70
CA ILE A 179 4.24 -10.61 5.73
C ILE A 179 3.27 -10.63 6.90
N SER A 180 3.30 -9.60 7.74
CA SER A 180 2.30 -9.42 8.78
C SER A 180 0.96 -9.02 8.14
N THR A 181 -0.09 -9.77 8.44
CA THR A 181 -1.43 -9.56 7.89
C THR A 181 -2.35 -8.75 8.82
N THR A 182 -1.82 -8.27 9.94
CA THR A 182 -2.52 -7.42 10.89
C THR A 182 -1.72 -6.13 11.11
N ALA A 183 -2.32 -5.02 10.73
CA ALA A 183 -1.73 -3.70 10.94
C ALA A 183 -1.68 -3.39 12.46
N PRO A 184 -0.62 -2.76 12.95
CA PRO A 184 -0.55 -2.30 14.35
C PRO A 184 -1.74 -1.39 14.69
N ALA A 185 -2.15 -1.41 15.96
CA ALA A 185 -3.13 -0.46 16.46
C ALA A 185 -2.63 0.97 16.24
N GLN A 186 -3.53 1.86 15.78
CA GLN A 186 -3.17 3.28 15.74
C GLN A 186 -2.98 3.76 17.17
N ALA A 187 -1.80 4.34 17.44
CA ALA A 187 -1.62 5.11 18.66
C ALA A 187 -2.72 6.17 18.69
N ARG A 188 -3.54 6.18 19.76
CA ARG A 188 -4.47 7.30 19.97
C ARG A 188 -3.65 8.58 19.96
N PRO A 189 -4.07 9.64 19.23
CA PRO A 189 -3.44 10.93 19.39
C PRO A 189 -3.42 11.24 20.90
N ALA A 190 -2.22 11.52 21.43
CA ALA A 190 -2.12 12.01 22.79
C ALA A 190 -3.02 13.24 22.85
N THR A 191 -4.09 13.19 23.64
CA THR A 191 -4.88 14.37 23.98
C THR A 191 -3.89 15.37 24.56
N GLN A 192 -3.52 16.38 23.77
CA GLN A 192 -2.79 17.51 24.28
C GLN A 192 -3.67 18.10 25.38
N GLY A 193 -3.29 17.83 26.63
CA GLY A 193 -3.89 18.45 27.79
C GLY A 193 -3.77 19.96 27.65
N ARG A 194 -4.90 20.61 27.73
CA ARG A 194 -5.06 22.05 27.74
C ARG A 194 -4.96 22.52 29.20
#